data_c98c69b812631d08afd93c43b65ff74c
#
_entry.id   c98c69b812631d08afd93c43b65ff74c
#
_cell.length_a   1.000
_cell.length_b   1.000
_cell.length_c   1.000
_cell.angle_alpha   90.00
_cell.angle_beta   90.00
_cell.angle_gamma   90.00
#
_symmetry.space_group_name_H-M   'P 1'
#
loop_
_entity.id
_entity.type
_entity.pdbx_description
1 polymer ?
#
loop_
_entity_poly.entity_id
_entity_poly.type
_entity_poly.pdbx_seq_one_letter_code
_entity_poly.pdbx_strand_id
1 'polypeptide(L)'
;RNESTLLSMGKIYVGKALDENNQATGKSAYVHNYNGVIEALNLYDSAKSKAISFNTGKVENKHFFLETENVDTSSTPIFEYRIGNDSTIYGKDSGVYKVKQDNKSGRWGLNRKIRDLYHIFSPDGKIESDNWHEYDYTRTVNETVVLKPKYQEGKILSGGGIDFNDARVDNQDSKVIAGGLIQIADGQLHNDELKGRTIVTDAGRLTAFYKGKKKRKWDRYDTTKSDTSIYYKQNESVKDLGVFAYKENVAPEFTNNGVANKGDAGDVVLNHLTQSLDKSSLYNVNPNAPKGYVIETDPRFANKQKWLSSDYMFNKLRYNPDNMLKRLGDGFYELRLVNEQINQLTGRRYLEGYQNDLEQYQGLMNNGVHYAKKLNLVPGVALTEKQMSELTTDLVWMVNQEVTLPSGKKINVLTPKIYLASNRAQVTPTGSVISGDSIVGSVKDMTNEGTVLASNLVNLYGQNLENKGLVFADNVNLNAEQKLVNLGGKIVAADSLSLYGGKSVELGATTTETQSQLGRTETGNKQVDRQSELKVTGKGGELSIQSGGDITIKAANVKSAGTVDVNAKGKL
;
A
#
# COMPACT_ATOMS: atom_id res chain seq x y z
N ARG A 1 4.63 -24.71 0.12
CA ARG A 1 3.25 -25.16 0.35
C ARG A 1 2.97 -25.22 1.82
N ASN A 2 3.12 -24.32 2.67
CA ASN A 2 2.48 -24.52 3.95
C ASN A 2 2.58 -23.26 4.74
N GLU A 3 1.45 -22.77 5.06
CA GLU A 3 1.12 -21.90 6.15
C GLU A 3 1.67 -22.51 7.44
N SER A 4 2.97 -22.40 7.66
CA SER A 4 3.58 -22.88 8.89
C SER A 4 3.28 -21.86 9.99
N THR A 5 2.76 -22.31 11.10
CA THR A 5 2.48 -21.45 12.25
C THR A 5 3.33 -21.86 13.43
N LEU A 6 4.10 -20.93 13.97
CA LEU A 6 4.76 -21.02 15.28
C LEU A 6 4.00 -20.10 16.23
N LEU A 7 3.21 -20.67 17.12
CA LEU A 7 2.36 -19.94 18.04
C LEU A 7 2.74 -20.22 19.49
N SER A 8 2.89 -19.18 20.29
CA SER A 8 3.10 -19.26 21.73
C SER A 8 2.08 -18.40 22.48
N MET A 9 1.51 -18.92 23.54
CA MET A 9 0.68 -18.13 24.47
C MET A 9 1.51 -17.14 25.30
N GLY A 10 2.78 -17.45 25.53
CA GLY A 10 3.75 -16.61 26.22
C GLY A 10 4.71 -15.96 25.23
N LYS A 11 5.99 -16.31 25.37
CA LYS A 11 7.12 -15.69 24.67
C LYS A 11 7.78 -16.64 23.69
N ILE A 12 8.48 -16.08 22.72
CA ILE A 12 9.31 -16.80 21.73
C ILE A 12 10.74 -16.25 21.80
N TYR A 13 11.69 -17.13 22.06
CA TYR A 13 13.12 -16.81 22.05
C TYR A 13 13.81 -17.63 20.96
N VAL A 14 14.58 -16.96 20.12
CA VAL A 14 15.34 -17.59 19.04
C VAL A 14 16.83 -17.36 19.26
N GLY A 15 17.61 -18.43 19.25
CA GLY A 15 19.05 -18.41 19.40
C GLY A 15 19.68 -19.69 18.90
N LYS A 16 20.98 -19.89 19.16
CA LYS A 16 21.73 -21.08 18.72
C LYS A 16 21.49 -22.30 19.61
N ALA A 17 21.34 -22.07 20.90
CA ALA A 17 21.15 -23.10 21.91
C ALA A 17 20.24 -22.57 23.04
N LEU A 18 19.83 -23.44 23.96
CA LEU A 18 19.17 -23.08 25.20
C LEU A 18 20.12 -23.30 26.37
N ASP A 19 20.07 -22.41 27.36
CA ASP A 19 20.77 -22.59 28.63
C ASP A 19 19.98 -23.45 29.61
N GLU A 20 20.48 -23.59 30.82
CA GLU A 20 19.86 -24.37 31.92
C GLU A 20 18.48 -23.84 32.32
N ASN A 21 18.18 -22.59 32.03
CA ASN A 21 16.91 -21.91 32.28
C ASN A 21 15.99 -21.85 31.05
N ASN A 22 16.29 -22.62 30.00
CA ASN A 22 15.59 -22.60 28.72
C ASN A 22 15.59 -21.22 28.04
N GLN A 23 16.59 -20.38 28.31
CA GLN A 23 16.79 -19.12 27.62
C GLN A 23 17.63 -19.35 26.36
N ALA A 24 17.26 -18.70 25.26
CA ALA A 24 18.04 -18.77 24.04
C ALA A 24 19.41 -18.11 24.20
N THR A 25 20.47 -18.84 23.93
CA THR A 25 21.86 -18.40 24.01
C THR A 25 22.58 -18.57 22.68
N GLY A 26 23.59 -17.72 22.48
CA GLY A 26 24.36 -17.72 21.24
C GLY A 26 23.53 -17.29 20.04
N LYS A 27 24.20 -16.89 18.97
CA LYS A 27 23.60 -16.34 17.76
C LYS A 27 23.34 -17.43 16.72
N SER A 28 22.10 -17.63 16.30
CA SER A 28 21.77 -18.48 15.14
C SER A 28 22.14 -17.75 13.85
N ALA A 29 22.27 -18.48 12.73
CA ALA A 29 22.64 -17.88 11.45
C ALA A 29 21.52 -17.02 10.88
N TYR A 30 20.33 -17.61 10.78
CA TYR A 30 19.15 -16.95 10.18
C TYR A 30 17.84 -17.54 10.67
N VAL A 31 16.79 -16.74 10.51
CA VAL A 31 15.39 -17.14 10.62
C VAL A 31 14.70 -16.76 9.31
N HIS A 32 14.09 -17.74 8.66
CA HIS A 32 13.29 -17.52 7.46
C HIS A 32 11.82 -17.76 7.77
N ASN A 33 11.00 -16.74 7.63
CA ASN A 33 9.56 -16.82 7.73
C ASN A 33 8.96 -16.56 6.34
N TYR A 34 8.75 -17.64 5.58
CA TYR A 34 8.24 -17.57 4.22
C TYR A 34 6.78 -18.04 4.20
N ASN A 35 5.86 -17.12 3.95
CA ASN A 35 4.40 -17.38 3.97
C ASN A 35 3.90 -17.97 5.29
N GLY A 36 4.64 -17.79 6.37
CA GLY A 36 4.34 -18.37 7.67
C GLY A 36 3.93 -17.33 8.71
N VAL A 37 3.47 -17.80 9.84
CA VAL A 37 3.11 -16.99 10.99
C VAL A 37 4.00 -17.36 12.18
N ILE A 38 4.72 -16.38 12.73
CA ILE A 38 5.39 -16.46 14.02
C ILE A 38 4.63 -15.53 14.97
N GLU A 39 3.96 -16.08 15.98
CA GLU A 39 3.11 -15.28 16.87
C GLU A 39 3.35 -15.62 18.35
N ALA A 40 3.67 -14.59 19.14
CA ALA A 40 3.68 -14.63 20.59
C ALA A 40 2.52 -13.81 21.15
N LEU A 41 1.52 -14.45 21.75
CA LEU A 41 0.33 -13.77 22.29
C LEU A 41 0.65 -12.94 23.55
N ASN A 42 1.70 -13.32 24.31
CA ASN A 42 2.13 -12.62 25.52
C ASN A 42 1.00 -12.44 26.56
N LEU A 43 0.13 -13.44 26.71
CA LEU A 43 -1.09 -13.33 27.52
C LEU A 43 -0.85 -13.11 29.01
N TYR A 44 0.33 -13.46 29.51
CA TYR A 44 0.64 -13.45 30.93
C TYR A 44 1.43 -12.23 31.38
N ASP A 45 1.79 -11.35 30.42
CA ASP A 45 2.62 -10.20 30.68
C ASP A 45 2.05 -8.92 30.04
N SER A 46 2.59 -7.78 30.44
CA SER A 46 2.25 -6.48 29.84
C SER A 46 2.72 -6.40 28.39
N ALA A 47 2.01 -5.64 27.54
CA ALA A 47 2.46 -5.27 26.19
C ALA A 47 3.85 -4.60 26.18
N LYS A 48 4.26 -3.98 27.28
CA LYS A 48 5.59 -3.40 27.44
C LYS A 48 6.70 -4.45 27.62
N SER A 49 6.36 -5.71 27.94
CA SER A 49 7.36 -6.77 28.05
C SER A 49 7.82 -7.25 26.67
N LYS A 50 9.07 -7.65 26.56
CA LYS A 50 9.61 -8.33 25.39
C LYS A 50 8.95 -9.70 25.24
N ALA A 51 8.28 -9.96 24.15
CA ALA A 51 7.61 -11.22 23.89
C ALA A 51 8.29 -12.06 22.81
N ILE A 52 8.93 -11.42 21.83
CA ILE A 52 9.76 -12.11 20.84
C ILE A 52 11.19 -11.56 20.92
N SER A 53 12.19 -12.43 20.95
CA SER A 53 13.59 -12.04 20.85
C SER A 53 14.30 -12.91 19.83
N PHE A 54 14.94 -12.25 18.85
CA PHE A 54 15.73 -12.86 17.80
C PHE A 54 17.22 -12.64 18.08
N ASN A 55 17.89 -13.62 18.63
CA ASN A 55 19.35 -13.64 18.67
C ASN A 55 19.89 -14.41 17.45
N THR A 56 19.89 -13.74 16.30
CA THR A 56 20.19 -14.33 15.00
C THR A 56 20.94 -13.35 14.10
N GLY A 57 21.65 -13.86 13.09
CA GLY A 57 22.32 -13.01 12.11
C GLY A 57 21.36 -12.30 11.16
N LYS A 58 20.27 -12.97 10.81
CA LYS A 58 19.30 -12.45 9.85
C LYS A 58 17.88 -12.95 10.15
N VAL A 59 16.89 -12.08 9.97
CA VAL A 59 15.46 -12.40 9.93
C VAL A 59 14.92 -12.01 8.57
N GLU A 60 14.42 -12.98 7.82
CA GLU A 60 13.71 -12.75 6.57
C GLU A 60 12.23 -13.05 6.76
N ASN A 61 11.39 -12.08 6.51
CA ASN A 61 9.93 -12.20 6.55
C ASN A 61 9.37 -11.82 5.18
N LYS A 62 9.01 -12.82 4.38
CA LYS A 62 8.64 -12.57 2.98
C LYS A 62 7.81 -13.68 2.35
N HIS A 63 7.36 -13.44 1.12
CA HIS A 63 6.76 -14.46 0.27
C HIS A 63 7.80 -15.42 -0.29
N PHE A 64 7.43 -16.69 -0.38
CA PHE A 64 8.23 -17.69 -1.08
C PHE A 64 7.62 -18.10 -2.43
N PHE A 65 6.31 -18.08 -2.54
CA PHE A 65 5.56 -18.53 -3.72
C PHE A 65 4.65 -17.43 -4.28
N LEU A 66 5.20 -16.25 -4.51
CA LEU A 66 4.47 -15.22 -5.22
C LEU A 66 4.54 -15.50 -6.72
N GLU A 67 3.41 -15.77 -7.33
CA GLU A 67 3.30 -15.87 -8.78
C GLU A 67 2.88 -14.50 -9.33
N THR A 68 3.67 -14.00 -10.26
CA THR A 68 3.37 -12.77 -11.01
C THR A 68 3.35 -13.08 -12.50
N GLU A 69 2.52 -12.37 -13.23
CA GLU A 69 2.55 -12.38 -14.69
C GLU A 69 2.49 -10.97 -15.25
N ASN A 70 3.01 -10.81 -16.46
CA ASN A 70 2.82 -9.59 -17.23
C ASN A 70 1.60 -9.77 -18.11
N VAL A 71 0.60 -8.96 -17.89
CA VAL A 71 -0.67 -8.99 -18.62
C VAL A 71 -0.70 -7.83 -19.61
N ASP A 72 -1.05 -8.12 -20.86
CA ASP A 72 -1.41 -7.07 -21.81
C ASP A 72 -2.80 -6.54 -21.43
N THR A 73 -2.80 -5.43 -20.71
CA THR A 73 -4.03 -4.85 -20.18
C THR A 73 -4.84 -4.09 -21.21
N SER A 74 -4.19 -3.64 -22.28
CA SER A 74 -4.87 -3.00 -23.41
C SER A 74 -4.00 -2.94 -24.67
N SER A 75 -4.63 -3.10 -25.83
CA SER A 75 -4.04 -2.82 -27.12
C SER A 75 -5.00 -1.96 -27.91
N THR A 76 -4.68 -0.68 -28.07
CA THR A 76 -5.60 0.31 -28.64
C THR A 76 -4.95 0.99 -29.84
N PRO A 77 -5.56 0.93 -31.03
CA PRO A 77 -5.12 1.72 -32.17
C PRO A 77 -5.43 3.20 -31.96
N ILE A 78 -4.44 4.04 -32.19
CA ILE A 78 -4.53 5.50 -31.99
C ILE A 78 -4.12 6.20 -33.27
N PHE A 79 -4.90 7.20 -33.65
CA PHE A 79 -4.58 8.10 -34.74
C PHE A 79 -4.68 9.55 -34.28
N GLU A 80 -3.59 10.31 -34.46
CA GLU A 80 -3.46 11.68 -33.98
C GLU A 80 -2.89 12.61 -35.04
N TYR A 81 -3.30 13.90 -35.00
CA TYR A 81 -2.72 14.98 -35.75
C TYR A 81 -1.96 15.95 -34.85
N ARG A 82 -0.86 16.51 -35.39
CA ARG A 82 -0.20 17.70 -34.85
C ARG A 82 -0.02 18.71 -35.98
N ILE A 83 -0.50 19.92 -35.77
CA ILE A 83 -0.57 20.96 -36.80
C ILE A 83 0.57 21.95 -36.59
N GLY A 84 1.49 22.03 -37.57
CA GLY A 84 2.62 22.95 -37.52
C GLY A 84 3.48 22.79 -36.29
N ASN A 85 3.70 23.88 -35.57
CA ASN A 85 4.44 23.88 -34.30
C ASN A 85 3.52 23.86 -33.07
N ASP A 86 2.22 23.62 -33.25
CA ASP A 86 1.29 23.53 -32.15
C ASP A 86 1.56 22.26 -31.34
N SER A 87 1.56 22.38 -30.01
CA SER A 87 1.73 21.25 -29.09
C SER A 87 0.45 20.46 -28.87
N THR A 88 -0.69 20.96 -29.35
CA THR A 88 -1.98 20.33 -29.19
C THR A 88 -2.07 19.04 -30.00
N ILE A 89 -2.59 17.99 -29.38
CA ILE A 89 -2.83 16.70 -30.03
C ILE A 89 -4.31 16.62 -30.39
N TYR A 90 -4.60 16.33 -31.66
CA TYR A 90 -5.94 16.20 -32.19
C TYR A 90 -6.18 14.74 -32.55
N GLY A 91 -7.17 14.09 -31.94
CA GLY A 91 -7.57 12.74 -32.29
C GLY A 91 -8.22 12.65 -33.67
N LYS A 92 -8.40 11.43 -34.19
CA LYS A 92 -8.97 11.16 -35.51
C LYS A 92 -10.33 11.87 -35.74
N ASP A 93 -11.19 11.86 -34.74
CA ASP A 93 -12.55 12.37 -34.80
C ASP A 93 -12.71 13.78 -34.21
N SER A 94 -11.59 14.48 -34.02
CA SER A 94 -11.57 15.83 -33.41
C SER A 94 -12.14 16.95 -34.27
N GLY A 95 -12.43 16.70 -35.55
CA GLY A 95 -12.90 17.70 -36.47
C GLY A 95 -11.79 18.45 -37.22
N VAL A 96 -10.54 17.97 -37.17
CA VAL A 96 -9.44 18.45 -38.02
C VAL A 96 -9.78 18.21 -39.48
N TYR A 97 -9.61 19.22 -40.31
CA TYR A 97 -9.91 19.11 -41.72
C TYR A 97 -8.78 19.65 -42.62
N LYS A 98 -8.74 19.18 -43.87
CA LYS A 98 -7.75 19.55 -44.86
C LYS A 98 -8.41 20.23 -46.04
N VAL A 99 -7.80 21.34 -46.48
CA VAL A 99 -8.26 22.09 -47.68
C VAL A 99 -7.22 21.99 -48.75
N LYS A 100 -7.61 21.56 -49.93
CA LYS A 100 -6.76 21.48 -51.09
C LYS A 100 -6.70 22.84 -51.80
N GLN A 101 -5.47 23.32 -52.03
CA GLN A 101 -5.24 24.52 -52.80
C GLN A 101 -4.62 24.16 -54.14
N ASP A 102 -5.30 24.51 -55.21
CA ASP A 102 -4.81 24.38 -56.60
C ASP A 102 -4.91 25.76 -57.31
N ASN A 103 -3.77 26.26 -57.83
CA ASN A 103 -3.77 27.42 -58.65
C ASN A 103 -3.08 27.11 -59.99
N LYS A 104 -3.88 27.00 -61.07
CA LYS A 104 -3.39 26.65 -62.41
C LYS A 104 -2.97 27.82 -63.27
N SER A 105 -3.23 29.08 -62.85
CA SER A 105 -2.98 30.26 -63.66
C SER A 105 -1.68 30.94 -63.26
N GLY A 106 -0.60 30.63 -63.93
CA GLY A 106 0.64 31.38 -63.95
C GLY A 106 0.90 31.94 -65.30
N ARG A 107 0.35 33.10 -65.60
CA ARG A 107 0.71 33.88 -66.78
C ARG A 107 1.86 34.85 -66.41
N TRP A 108 3.02 34.66 -67.04
CA TRP A 108 4.21 35.52 -67.03
C TRP A 108 4.52 36.26 -65.71
N GLY A 109 5.38 35.68 -64.90
CA GLY A 109 6.22 36.40 -63.96
C GLY A 109 5.52 36.77 -62.64
N LEU A 110 5.69 36.02 -61.59
CA LEU A 110 5.48 36.25 -60.15
C LEU A 110 4.50 35.32 -59.41
N ASN A 111 3.56 34.65 -60.05
CA ASN A 111 2.68 33.72 -59.29
C ASN A 111 3.29 32.33 -59.25
N ARG A 112 3.64 31.88 -58.03
CA ARG A 112 4.01 30.48 -57.77
C ARG A 112 2.89 29.55 -58.23
N LYS A 113 3.21 28.59 -59.10
CA LYS A 113 2.25 27.54 -59.45
C LYS A 113 2.07 26.63 -58.27
N ILE A 114 0.84 26.41 -57.88
CA ILE A 114 0.46 25.51 -56.77
C ILE A 114 -0.32 24.33 -57.36
N ARG A 115 0.02 23.10 -56.94
CA ARG A 115 -0.65 21.91 -57.38
C ARG A 115 -0.65 20.87 -56.28
N ASP A 116 -1.84 20.40 -55.93
CA ASP A 116 -2.02 19.41 -54.85
C ASP A 116 -1.34 19.86 -53.52
N LEU A 117 -1.44 21.14 -53.20
CA LEU A 117 -1.02 21.67 -51.91
C LEU A 117 -2.19 21.60 -50.91
N TYR A 118 -1.98 20.97 -49.79
CA TYR A 118 -2.98 20.89 -48.75
C TYR A 118 -2.61 21.74 -47.55
N HIS A 119 -3.59 22.41 -46.99
CA HIS A 119 -3.52 23.09 -45.71
C HIS A 119 -4.37 22.33 -44.72
N ILE A 120 -3.88 22.12 -43.51
CA ILE A 120 -4.62 21.51 -42.42
C ILE A 120 -5.07 22.58 -41.44
N PHE A 121 -6.26 22.43 -40.90
CA PHE A 121 -6.88 23.36 -39.96
C PHE A 121 -7.27 22.65 -38.66
N SER A 122 -7.13 23.36 -37.52
CA SER A 122 -7.73 22.95 -36.26
C SER A 122 -9.26 22.93 -36.35
N PRO A 123 -9.96 22.22 -35.48
CA PRO A 123 -11.43 22.12 -35.49
C PRO A 123 -12.14 23.46 -35.46
N ASP A 124 -11.59 24.44 -34.78
CA ASP A 124 -12.10 25.83 -34.69
C ASP A 124 -11.60 26.77 -35.80
N GLY A 125 -10.78 26.26 -36.69
CA GLY A 125 -10.21 27.00 -37.80
C GLY A 125 -9.17 28.07 -37.45
N LYS A 126 -8.76 28.15 -36.17
CA LYS A 126 -7.81 29.19 -35.74
C LYS A 126 -6.36 28.87 -36.07
N ILE A 127 -6.03 27.59 -36.13
CA ILE A 127 -4.69 27.11 -36.48
C ILE A 127 -4.74 26.59 -37.91
N GLU A 128 -3.91 27.15 -38.79
CA GLU A 128 -3.71 26.72 -40.17
C GLU A 128 -2.24 26.44 -40.41
N SER A 129 -1.92 25.34 -41.10
CA SER A 129 -0.55 25.04 -41.50
C SER A 129 -0.50 24.27 -42.83
N ASP A 130 0.58 24.46 -43.58
CA ASP A 130 0.97 23.60 -44.70
C ASP A 130 1.95 22.48 -44.28
N ASN A 131 2.25 22.42 -42.97
CA ASN A 131 3.05 21.39 -42.35
C ASN A 131 2.26 20.73 -41.21
N TRP A 132 2.19 19.42 -41.20
CA TRP A 132 1.58 18.66 -40.10
C TRP A 132 2.16 17.28 -40.00
N HIS A 133 1.86 16.63 -38.88
CA HIS A 133 2.23 15.25 -38.61
C HIS A 133 0.97 14.38 -38.36
N GLU A 134 0.97 13.20 -38.93
CA GLU A 134 -0.02 12.15 -38.65
C GLU A 134 0.68 11.00 -37.96
N TYR A 135 0.20 10.66 -36.78
CA TYR A 135 0.65 9.52 -35.99
C TYR A 135 -0.39 8.41 -36.09
N ASP A 136 0.00 7.27 -36.60
CA ASP A 136 -0.83 6.06 -36.69
C ASP A 136 -0.07 4.95 -35.98
N TYR A 137 -0.52 4.62 -34.76
CA TYR A 137 0.19 3.68 -33.90
C TYR A 137 -0.77 2.87 -33.03
N THR A 138 -0.26 1.76 -32.52
CA THR A 138 -0.92 0.95 -31.51
C THR A 138 -0.26 1.22 -30.16
N ARG A 139 -1.08 1.55 -29.17
CA ARG A 139 -0.66 1.62 -27.76
C ARG A 139 -0.91 0.29 -27.10
N THR A 140 0.14 -0.31 -26.55
CA THR A 140 0.09 -1.53 -25.76
C THR A 140 0.49 -1.22 -24.32
N VAL A 141 -0.31 -1.67 -23.36
CA VAL A 141 -0.04 -1.52 -21.93
C VAL A 141 0.16 -2.91 -21.33
N ASN A 142 1.40 -3.20 -20.92
CA ASN A 142 1.75 -4.40 -20.18
C ASN A 142 1.90 -4.06 -18.70
N GLU A 143 1.17 -4.74 -17.84
CA GLU A 143 1.19 -4.53 -16.41
C GLU A 143 1.53 -5.83 -15.68
N THR A 144 2.46 -5.76 -14.72
CA THR A 144 2.73 -6.87 -13.82
C THR A 144 1.61 -6.97 -12.78
N VAL A 145 1.01 -8.14 -12.66
CA VAL A 145 -0.04 -8.45 -11.69
C VAL A 145 0.35 -9.62 -10.82
N VAL A 146 -0.19 -9.65 -9.60
CA VAL A 146 -0.06 -10.79 -8.70
C VAL A 146 -1.20 -11.77 -8.97
N LEU A 147 -0.87 -13.04 -9.20
CA LEU A 147 -1.85 -14.09 -9.40
C LEU A 147 -2.47 -14.50 -8.07
N LYS A 148 -3.74 -14.16 -7.86
CA LYS A 148 -4.56 -14.67 -6.76
C LYS A 148 -5.03 -16.10 -7.12
N PRO A 149 -5.15 -17.05 -6.21
CA PRO A 149 -5.33 -16.99 -4.75
C PRO A 149 -4.12 -17.50 -3.94
N LYS A 150 -2.93 -17.53 -4.48
CA LYS A 150 -1.74 -18.11 -3.81
C LYS A 150 -0.96 -17.10 -2.98
N TYR A 151 -1.49 -15.88 -2.86
CA TYR A 151 -0.84 -14.86 -2.06
C TYR A 151 -1.00 -15.14 -0.57
N GLN A 152 0.11 -15.25 0.12
CA GLN A 152 0.21 -15.30 1.56
C GLN A 152 1.43 -14.54 2.03
N GLU A 153 1.19 -13.49 2.81
CA GLU A 153 2.25 -12.71 3.42
C GLU A 153 2.90 -13.48 4.60
N GLY A 154 4.18 -13.25 4.84
CA GLY A 154 4.82 -13.64 6.08
C GLY A 154 4.38 -12.75 7.23
N LYS A 155 4.15 -13.29 8.43
CA LYS A 155 3.72 -12.53 9.60
C LYS A 155 4.58 -12.84 10.81
N ILE A 156 5.08 -11.79 11.45
CA ILE A 156 5.71 -11.85 12.77
C ILE A 156 4.86 -10.97 13.69
N LEU A 157 4.11 -11.58 14.58
CA LEU A 157 3.10 -10.93 15.42
C LEU A 157 3.43 -11.08 16.89
N SER A 158 3.32 -10.01 17.66
CA SER A 158 3.61 -10.03 19.09
C SER A 158 2.57 -9.24 19.88
N GLY A 159 2.04 -9.83 20.96
CA GLY A 159 1.26 -9.12 21.96
C GLY A 159 2.10 -8.25 22.89
N GLY A 160 3.43 -8.41 22.87
CA GLY A 160 4.40 -7.57 23.57
C GLY A 160 5.39 -6.92 22.61
N GLY A 161 6.60 -6.63 23.09
CA GLY A 161 7.70 -6.11 22.28
C GLY A 161 8.37 -7.17 21.42
N ILE A 162 9.08 -6.74 20.38
CA ILE A 162 9.96 -7.56 19.55
C ILE A 162 11.37 -6.98 19.64
N ASP A 163 12.35 -7.82 19.97
CA ASP A 163 13.76 -7.45 19.99
C ASP A 163 14.50 -8.21 18.87
N PHE A 164 14.99 -7.49 17.90
CA PHE A 164 15.79 -8.04 16.82
C PHE A 164 17.29 -8.10 17.14
N ASN A 165 17.70 -7.55 18.28
CA ASN A 165 19.11 -7.42 18.63
C ASN A 165 19.90 -6.80 17.45
N ASP A 166 21.04 -7.39 17.08
CA ASP A 166 21.89 -6.95 15.98
C ASP A 166 21.61 -7.68 14.64
N ALA A 167 20.41 -8.22 14.48
CA ALA A 167 20.03 -8.94 13.27
C ALA A 167 19.87 -7.98 12.07
N ARG A 168 20.15 -8.49 10.88
CA ARG A 168 19.62 -7.92 9.66
C ARG A 168 18.15 -8.34 9.51
N VAL A 169 17.25 -7.37 9.41
CA VAL A 169 15.81 -7.59 9.22
C VAL A 169 15.45 -7.25 7.79
N ASP A 170 15.02 -8.25 7.03
CA ASP A 170 14.49 -8.10 5.67
C ASP A 170 13.00 -8.45 5.71
N ASN A 171 12.14 -7.44 5.71
CA ASN A 171 10.69 -7.58 5.61
C ASN A 171 10.26 -7.19 4.21
N GLN A 172 9.71 -8.13 3.45
CA GLN A 172 9.30 -7.89 2.07
C GLN A 172 7.85 -8.29 1.87
N ASP A 173 7.02 -7.31 1.54
CA ASP A 173 5.57 -7.46 1.31
C ASP A 173 4.90 -8.33 2.40
N SER A 174 5.31 -8.12 3.63
CA SER A 174 5.02 -8.94 4.80
C SER A 174 4.87 -8.07 6.04
N LYS A 175 4.41 -8.62 7.15
CA LYS A 175 4.06 -7.86 8.34
C LYS A 175 4.87 -8.25 9.56
N VAL A 176 5.41 -7.25 10.24
CA VAL A 176 5.98 -7.32 11.57
C VAL A 176 5.19 -6.39 12.47
N ILE A 177 4.36 -6.93 13.37
CA ILE A 177 3.44 -6.14 14.20
C ILE A 177 3.61 -6.51 15.66
N ALA A 178 3.98 -5.53 16.49
CA ALA A 178 4.13 -5.64 17.92
C ALA A 178 3.08 -4.80 18.66
N GLY A 179 2.57 -5.30 19.78
CA GLY A 179 1.77 -4.51 20.71
C GLY A 179 2.62 -3.58 21.58
N GLY A 180 3.94 -3.84 21.67
CA GLY A 180 4.90 -3.08 22.44
C GLY A 180 6.03 -2.51 21.59
N LEU A 181 7.20 -2.35 22.24
CA LEU A 181 8.42 -1.81 21.63
C LEU A 181 9.01 -2.77 20.58
N ILE A 182 9.33 -2.27 19.40
CA ILE A 182 10.26 -2.91 18.47
C ILE A 182 11.64 -2.30 18.69
N GLN A 183 12.61 -3.14 19.02
CA GLN A 183 13.99 -2.74 19.28
C GLN A 183 14.95 -3.39 18.30
N ILE A 184 15.93 -2.60 17.81
CA ILE A 184 17.03 -3.04 16.95
C ILE A 184 18.31 -2.44 17.53
N ALA A 185 19.38 -3.24 17.66
CA ALA A 185 20.67 -2.78 18.20
C ALA A 185 21.79 -3.11 17.21
N ASP A 186 22.23 -2.11 16.44
CA ASP A 186 23.31 -2.20 15.43
C ASP A 186 23.06 -3.19 14.27
N GLY A 187 21.79 -3.49 14.03
CA GLY A 187 21.34 -4.33 12.93
C GLY A 187 21.21 -3.58 11.60
N GLN A 188 20.50 -4.16 10.66
CA GLN A 188 20.05 -3.52 9.41
C GLN A 188 18.54 -3.66 9.30
N LEU A 189 17.88 -2.65 8.74
CA LEU A 189 16.41 -2.66 8.58
C LEU A 189 16.04 -2.40 7.13
N HIS A 190 15.50 -3.41 6.48
CA HIS A 190 14.98 -3.33 5.12
C HIS A 190 13.49 -3.68 5.15
N ASN A 191 12.66 -2.73 4.75
CA ASN A 191 11.20 -2.87 4.68
C ASN A 191 10.79 -2.58 3.24
N ASP A 192 10.88 -3.59 2.40
CA ASP A 192 10.83 -3.46 0.95
C ASP A 192 9.48 -3.92 0.39
N GLU A 193 8.95 -3.18 -0.58
CA GLU A 193 7.77 -3.55 -1.35
C GLU A 193 8.14 -4.40 -2.56
N LEU A 194 7.26 -5.30 -2.95
CA LEU A 194 7.36 -5.97 -4.24
C LEU A 194 7.04 -5.01 -5.36
N LYS A 195 7.94 -4.96 -6.34
CA LYS A 195 7.83 -4.07 -7.49
C LYS A 195 7.35 -4.82 -8.72
N GLY A 196 6.31 -4.28 -9.33
CA GLY A 196 5.91 -4.59 -10.68
C GLY A 196 6.29 -3.46 -11.64
N ARG A 197 5.98 -3.66 -12.90
CA ARG A 197 6.21 -2.67 -13.94
C ARG A 197 4.95 -2.48 -14.77
N THR A 198 4.66 -1.24 -15.11
CA THR A 198 3.72 -0.91 -16.16
C THR A 198 4.51 -0.37 -17.33
N ILE A 199 4.48 -1.06 -18.46
CA ILE A 199 5.17 -0.68 -19.69
C ILE A 199 4.12 -0.26 -20.70
N VAL A 200 4.16 1.02 -21.09
CA VAL A 200 3.31 1.57 -22.16
C VAL A 200 4.15 1.72 -23.40
N THR A 201 3.80 1.02 -24.45
CA THR A 201 4.50 1.06 -25.73
C THR A 201 3.56 1.59 -26.80
N ASP A 202 3.97 2.67 -27.48
CA ASP A 202 3.34 3.22 -28.67
C ASP A 202 4.22 2.82 -29.88
N ALA A 203 3.71 1.99 -30.75
CA ALA A 203 4.45 1.52 -31.92
C ALA A 203 3.63 1.67 -33.20
N GLY A 204 4.20 2.28 -34.22
CA GLY A 204 3.51 2.52 -35.48
C GLY A 204 4.28 3.39 -36.44
N ARG A 205 3.59 4.33 -37.07
CA ARG A 205 4.12 5.20 -38.11
C ARG A 205 3.86 6.67 -37.81
N LEU A 206 4.83 7.50 -38.14
CA LEU A 206 4.73 8.93 -38.22
C LEU A 206 4.85 9.36 -39.67
N THR A 207 3.86 10.06 -40.22
CA THR A 207 3.94 10.69 -41.53
C THR A 207 3.99 12.19 -41.35
N ALA A 208 5.11 12.77 -41.72
CA ALA A 208 5.30 14.22 -41.77
C ALA A 208 4.88 14.73 -43.14
N PHE A 209 3.96 15.70 -43.16
CA PHE A 209 3.52 16.39 -44.36
C PHE A 209 4.07 17.82 -44.35
N TYR A 210 4.61 18.24 -45.48
CA TYR A 210 5.21 19.55 -45.58
C TYR A 210 5.13 20.12 -47.02
N LYS A 211 5.18 21.43 -47.13
CA LYS A 211 5.25 22.09 -48.40
C LYS A 211 6.60 21.87 -49.08
N GLY A 212 6.58 21.29 -50.24
CA GLY A 212 7.77 21.01 -51.03
C GLY A 212 7.62 21.49 -52.48
N LYS A 213 8.71 21.42 -53.23
CA LYS A 213 8.74 21.77 -54.66
C LYS A 213 8.84 20.51 -55.50
N LYS A 214 8.05 20.43 -56.59
CA LYS A 214 8.12 19.36 -57.57
C LYS A 214 8.32 19.96 -58.96
N LYS A 215 9.19 19.32 -59.77
CA LYS A 215 9.44 19.72 -61.17
C LYS A 215 8.74 18.74 -62.09
N ARG A 216 7.96 19.21 -63.06
CA ARG A 216 7.40 18.40 -64.13
C ARG A 216 7.70 19.11 -65.47
N LYS A 217 8.50 18.48 -66.35
CA LYS A 217 9.04 19.09 -67.56
C LYS A 217 9.72 20.42 -67.25
N TRP A 218 9.18 21.53 -67.73
CA TRP A 218 9.72 22.90 -67.56
C TRP A 218 9.13 23.65 -66.36
N ASP A 219 8.11 23.07 -65.68
CA ASP A 219 7.38 23.74 -64.61
C ASP A 219 7.83 23.29 -63.21
N ARG A 220 8.06 24.27 -62.31
CA ARG A 220 8.22 24.05 -60.87
C ARG A 220 6.93 24.51 -60.16
N TYR A 221 6.41 23.68 -59.26
CA TYR A 221 5.22 24.01 -58.50
C TYR A 221 5.37 23.59 -57.04
N ASP A 222 4.68 24.33 -56.15
CA ASP A 222 4.57 23.99 -54.74
C ASP A 222 3.50 22.88 -54.59
N THR A 223 3.79 21.89 -53.76
CA THR A 223 2.92 20.72 -53.51
C THR A 223 3.17 20.21 -52.10
N THR A 224 2.20 19.50 -51.55
CA THR A 224 2.43 18.75 -50.30
C THR A 224 3.29 17.55 -50.61
N LYS A 225 4.32 17.37 -49.83
CA LYS A 225 5.15 16.16 -49.77
C LYS A 225 4.96 15.47 -48.42
N SER A 226 5.26 14.21 -48.37
CA SER A 226 5.20 13.45 -47.13
C SER A 226 6.40 12.53 -47.03
N ASP A 227 6.88 12.39 -45.82
CA ASP A 227 7.88 11.40 -45.44
C ASP A 227 7.34 10.57 -44.26
N THR A 228 7.46 9.24 -44.37
CA THR A 228 7.00 8.34 -43.35
C THR A 228 8.19 7.69 -42.63
N SER A 229 8.17 7.72 -41.33
CA SER A 229 9.15 7.07 -40.45
C SER A 229 8.48 6.18 -39.42
N ILE A 230 9.27 5.36 -38.76
CA ILE A 230 8.81 4.57 -37.63
C ILE A 230 8.53 5.53 -36.47
N TYR A 231 7.38 5.33 -35.83
CA TYR A 231 7.05 5.95 -34.54
C TYR A 231 7.15 4.90 -33.46
N TYR A 232 7.96 5.15 -32.46
CA TYR A 232 8.10 4.31 -31.29
C TYR A 232 8.29 5.18 -30.05
N LYS A 233 7.52 4.90 -29.02
CA LYS A 233 7.66 5.52 -27.72
C LYS A 233 7.40 4.46 -26.66
N GLN A 234 8.27 4.35 -25.66
CA GLN A 234 8.08 3.48 -24.53
C GLN A 234 8.18 4.29 -23.25
N ASN A 235 7.27 4.02 -22.34
CA ASN A 235 7.28 4.54 -20.98
C ASN A 235 7.22 3.36 -20.04
N GLU A 236 8.14 3.32 -19.08
CA GLU A 236 8.17 2.33 -18.03
C GLU A 236 7.99 3.03 -16.70
N SER A 237 7.03 2.57 -15.90
CA SER A 237 6.82 3.00 -14.53
C SER A 237 6.89 1.82 -13.59
N VAL A 238 7.59 1.99 -12.48
CA VAL A 238 7.63 1.00 -11.40
C VAL A 238 6.38 1.18 -10.56
N LYS A 239 5.71 0.07 -10.27
CA LYS A 239 4.46 0.02 -9.49
C LYS A 239 4.65 -0.89 -8.29
N ASP A 240 4.16 -0.48 -7.14
CA ASP A 240 4.08 -1.35 -5.97
C ASP A 240 3.00 -2.42 -6.20
N LEU A 241 3.35 -3.68 -5.98
CA LEU A 241 2.45 -4.83 -6.17
C LEU A 241 1.62 -5.14 -4.92
N GLY A 242 1.41 -4.17 -4.03
CA GLY A 242 0.60 -4.35 -2.83
C GLY A 242 -0.73 -5.04 -3.14
N VAL A 243 -1.01 -6.14 -2.45
CA VAL A 243 -2.22 -6.95 -2.67
C VAL A 243 -3.49 -6.24 -2.18
N PHE A 244 -3.33 -5.32 -1.24
CA PHE A 244 -4.40 -4.49 -0.71
C PHE A 244 -4.17 -3.04 -1.12
N ALA A 245 -5.06 -2.50 -1.94
CA ALA A 245 -4.96 -1.11 -2.37
C ALA A 245 -5.03 -0.15 -1.17
N TYR A 246 -3.99 0.65 -0.98
CA TYR A 246 -3.96 1.74 -0.02
C TYR A 246 -4.92 2.84 -0.47
N LYS A 247 -5.89 3.16 0.34
CA LYS A 247 -6.64 4.42 0.24
C LYS A 247 -6.28 5.29 1.44
N GLU A 248 -5.57 6.37 1.19
CA GLU A 248 -5.41 7.44 2.15
C GLU A 248 -6.82 7.88 2.55
N ASN A 249 -7.14 7.86 3.86
CA ASN A 249 -8.40 8.30 4.46
C ASN A 249 -9.36 9.01 3.50
N VAL A 250 -10.05 8.26 2.69
CA VAL A 250 -11.31 8.72 2.16
C VAL A 250 -12.28 8.42 3.28
N ALA A 251 -12.81 9.46 3.94
CA ALA A 251 -14.03 9.32 4.71
C ALA A 251 -14.96 8.43 3.88
N PRO A 252 -15.56 7.37 4.44
CA PRO A 252 -16.39 6.49 3.66
C PRO A 252 -17.36 7.34 2.85
N GLU A 253 -17.28 7.24 1.51
CA GLU A 253 -18.24 7.91 0.64
C GLU A 253 -19.59 7.26 0.87
N PHE A 254 -20.43 7.95 1.63
CA PHE A 254 -21.77 7.51 1.93
C PHE A 254 -22.65 7.78 0.71
N THR A 255 -23.16 6.73 0.08
CA THR A 255 -24.22 6.90 -0.89
C THR A 255 -25.56 7.12 -0.18
N ASN A 256 -26.37 8.03 -0.70
CA ASN A 256 -27.62 8.51 -0.07
C ASN A 256 -28.72 7.46 0.19
N ASN A 257 -28.49 6.17 -0.03
CA ASN A 257 -29.51 5.14 0.00
C ASN A 257 -29.46 4.17 1.21
N GLY A 258 -28.60 4.42 2.21
CA GLY A 258 -28.62 3.67 3.48
C GLY A 258 -28.32 2.17 3.39
N VAL A 259 -27.85 1.67 2.25
CA VAL A 259 -27.38 0.30 2.08
C VAL A 259 -25.87 0.30 2.16
N ALA A 260 -25.30 -0.47 3.08
CA ALA A 260 -23.85 -0.64 3.17
C ALA A 260 -23.32 -1.05 1.80
N ASN A 261 -22.40 -0.24 1.24
CA ASN A 261 -21.78 -0.60 -0.03
C ASN A 261 -21.09 -1.96 0.12
N LYS A 262 -21.35 -2.87 -0.80
CA LYS A 262 -20.52 -4.07 -1.01
C LYS A 262 -19.11 -3.61 -1.36
N GLY A 263 -18.27 -3.43 -0.36
CA GLY A 263 -16.91 -2.96 -0.56
C GLY A 263 -16.33 -2.09 0.57
N ASP A 264 -17.01 -1.99 1.71
CA ASP A 264 -16.40 -1.54 2.97
C ASP A 264 -15.10 -2.34 3.18
N ALA A 265 -14.01 -1.64 3.51
CA ALA A 265 -12.71 -2.27 3.74
C ALA A 265 -12.79 -3.41 4.77
N GLY A 266 -13.65 -3.27 5.79
CA GLY A 266 -13.93 -4.32 6.77
C GLY A 266 -14.60 -5.54 6.16
N ASP A 267 -15.51 -5.39 5.20
CA ASP A 267 -16.14 -6.51 4.50
C ASP A 267 -15.16 -7.22 3.58
N VAL A 268 -14.30 -6.47 2.89
CA VAL A 268 -13.24 -7.06 2.04
C VAL A 268 -12.29 -7.90 2.87
N VAL A 269 -11.83 -7.37 4.00
CA VAL A 269 -10.92 -8.07 4.92
C VAL A 269 -11.62 -9.30 5.51
N LEU A 270 -12.83 -9.17 6.04
CA LEU A 270 -13.57 -10.29 6.63
C LEU A 270 -13.84 -11.39 5.60
N ASN A 271 -14.28 -11.03 4.40
CA ASN A 271 -14.51 -11.98 3.31
C ASN A 271 -13.21 -12.71 2.94
N HIS A 272 -12.08 -12.01 2.86
CA HIS A 272 -10.79 -12.62 2.58
C HIS A 272 -10.40 -13.65 3.65
N LEU A 273 -10.51 -13.29 4.92
CA LEU A 273 -10.16 -14.15 6.05
C LEU A 273 -11.08 -15.39 6.17
N THR A 274 -12.31 -15.30 5.71
CA THR A 274 -13.29 -16.38 5.80
C THR A 274 -13.42 -17.25 4.53
N GLN A 275 -12.82 -16.82 3.39
CA GLN A 275 -12.80 -17.60 2.15
C GLN A 275 -12.04 -18.92 2.27
N SER A 276 -11.01 -18.96 3.09
CA SER A 276 -10.17 -20.13 3.31
C SER A 276 -10.05 -20.39 4.81
N LEU A 277 -10.84 -21.32 5.33
CA LEU A 277 -10.74 -21.70 6.73
C LEU A 277 -9.36 -22.31 7.02
N ASP A 278 -8.78 -21.92 8.15
CA ASP A 278 -7.48 -22.40 8.62
C ASP A 278 -7.47 -23.94 8.69
N LYS A 279 -6.53 -24.57 8.00
CA LYS A 279 -6.34 -26.02 7.94
C LYS A 279 -5.27 -26.51 8.91
N SER A 280 -4.79 -25.65 9.82
CA SER A 280 -3.78 -26.05 10.79
C SER A 280 -4.32 -27.09 11.78
N SER A 281 -3.44 -27.87 12.36
CA SER A 281 -3.80 -28.82 13.42
C SER A 281 -4.25 -28.15 14.73
N LEU A 282 -4.23 -26.83 14.78
CA LEU A 282 -4.71 -26.04 15.91
C LEU A 282 -6.24 -26.06 16.01
N TYR A 283 -6.93 -26.27 14.88
CA TYR A 283 -8.38 -26.19 14.81
C TYR A 283 -9.02 -27.47 14.30
N ASN A 284 -10.19 -27.78 14.86
CA ASN A 284 -11.07 -28.84 14.40
C ASN A 284 -12.32 -28.21 13.76
N VAL A 285 -12.53 -28.46 12.47
CA VAL A 285 -13.70 -27.97 11.74
C VAL A 285 -14.82 -29.00 11.81
N ASN A 286 -15.86 -28.72 12.59
CA ASN A 286 -17.02 -29.60 12.77
C ASN A 286 -18.34 -28.90 12.43
N PRO A 287 -18.73 -28.84 11.16
CA PRO A 287 -19.96 -28.17 10.73
C PRO A 287 -21.24 -28.86 11.25
N ASN A 288 -21.15 -30.13 11.67
CA ASN A 288 -22.27 -30.91 12.15
C ASN A 288 -22.36 -30.95 13.68
N ALA A 289 -21.50 -30.22 14.40
CA ALA A 289 -21.62 -30.08 15.84
C ALA A 289 -23.06 -29.69 16.20
N PRO A 290 -23.74 -30.37 17.16
CA PRO A 290 -25.17 -30.16 17.44
C PRO A 290 -25.45 -28.73 17.93
N LYS A 291 -24.50 -28.10 18.58
CA LYS A 291 -24.59 -26.71 19.09
C LYS A 291 -23.26 -25.99 19.01
N GLY A 292 -23.28 -24.65 18.99
CA GLY A 292 -22.13 -23.81 19.23
C GLY A 292 -21.34 -23.42 17.98
N TYR A 293 -20.12 -23.91 17.85
CA TYR A 293 -19.11 -23.39 16.93
C TYR A 293 -18.86 -24.35 15.76
N VAL A 294 -18.57 -23.81 14.59
CA VAL A 294 -18.14 -24.59 13.41
C VAL A 294 -16.65 -24.97 13.54
N ILE A 295 -15.85 -24.08 14.13
CA ILE A 295 -14.42 -24.26 14.35
C ILE A 295 -14.17 -24.27 15.85
N GLU A 296 -13.54 -25.32 16.32
CA GLU A 296 -13.13 -25.47 17.73
C GLU A 296 -11.61 -25.55 17.81
N THR A 297 -11.04 -24.81 18.75
CA THR A 297 -9.61 -24.86 19.02
C THR A 297 -9.24 -26.17 19.69
N ASP A 298 -8.12 -26.77 19.31
CA ASP A 298 -7.64 -28.01 19.92
C ASP A 298 -7.59 -27.87 21.47
N PRO A 299 -8.29 -28.74 22.22
CA PRO A 299 -8.35 -28.67 23.70
C PRO A 299 -6.97 -28.70 24.36
N ARG A 300 -5.97 -29.33 23.75
CA ARG A 300 -4.60 -29.37 24.27
C ARG A 300 -3.98 -28.00 24.33
N PHE A 301 -4.39 -27.11 23.44
CA PHE A 301 -3.95 -25.73 23.39
C PHE A 301 -4.85 -24.80 24.21
N ALA A 302 -6.18 -24.98 24.13
CA ALA A 302 -7.17 -24.09 24.75
C ALA A 302 -7.44 -24.34 26.23
N ASN A 303 -7.11 -25.55 26.76
CA ASN A 303 -7.60 -26.04 28.07
C ASN A 303 -7.07 -25.29 29.30
N LYS A 304 -6.11 -24.39 29.17
CA LYS A 304 -5.54 -23.67 30.33
C LYS A 304 -6.20 -22.33 30.60
N GLN A 305 -7.09 -21.88 29.75
CA GLN A 305 -7.73 -20.56 29.87
C GLN A 305 -9.17 -20.59 29.34
N LYS A 306 -10.09 -19.99 30.10
CA LYS A 306 -11.44 -19.71 29.59
C LYS A 306 -11.35 -18.54 28.62
N TRP A 307 -11.47 -18.83 27.36
CA TRP A 307 -11.52 -17.81 26.32
C TRP A 307 -12.85 -17.11 26.30
N LEU A 308 -12.82 -15.78 26.27
CA LEU A 308 -14.02 -14.99 26.09
C LEU A 308 -14.53 -15.20 24.65
N SER A 309 -15.81 -15.51 24.52
CA SER A 309 -16.48 -15.69 23.22
C SER A 309 -17.61 -14.69 23.05
N SER A 310 -18.18 -14.64 21.84
CA SER A 310 -19.38 -13.86 21.53
C SER A 310 -20.59 -14.20 22.40
N ASP A 311 -20.62 -15.36 23.08
CA ASP A 311 -21.65 -15.68 24.08
C ASP A 311 -21.70 -14.63 25.19
N TYR A 312 -20.57 -14.01 25.54
CA TYR A 312 -20.54 -12.90 26.48
C TYR A 312 -21.39 -11.71 26.01
N MET A 313 -21.29 -11.35 24.73
CA MET A 313 -22.10 -10.28 24.13
C MET A 313 -23.57 -10.65 24.11
N PHE A 314 -23.92 -11.87 23.67
CA PHE A 314 -25.30 -12.32 23.60
C PHE A 314 -25.96 -12.37 24.97
N ASN A 315 -25.26 -12.87 26.00
CA ASN A 315 -25.76 -12.88 27.38
C ASN A 315 -26.04 -11.47 27.90
N LYS A 316 -25.16 -10.49 27.61
CA LYS A 316 -25.38 -9.09 27.98
C LYS A 316 -26.57 -8.45 27.25
N LEU A 317 -26.86 -8.89 26.04
CA LEU A 317 -28.01 -8.47 25.25
C LEU A 317 -29.27 -9.27 25.56
N ARG A 318 -29.20 -10.26 26.45
CA ARG A 318 -30.29 -11.17 26.82
C ARG A 318 -30.78 -12.07 25.69
N TYR A 319 -29.92 -12.37 24.73
CA TYR A 319 -30.16 -13.42 23.74
C TYR A 319 -29.67 -14.75 24.30
N ASN A 320 -30.41 -15.82 24.02
CA ASN A 320 -29.91 -17.17 24.28
C ASN A 320 -28.99 -17.61 23.13
N PRO A 321 -27.68 -17.82 23.37
CA PRO A 321 -26.74 -18.22 22.31
C PRO A 321 -27.13 -19.53 21.60
N ASP A 322 -27.83 -20.45 22.32
CA ASP A 322 -28.28 -21.72 21.74
C ASP A 322 -29.35 -21.59 20.67
N ASN A 323 -30.08 -20.46 20.66
CA ASN A 323 -31.13 -20.16 19.69
C ASN A 323 -30.63 -19.32 18.51
N MET A 324 -29.32 -18.96 18.49
CA MET A 324 -28.72 -18.20 17.43
C MET A 324 -28.14 -19.11 16.34
N LEU A 325 -27.81 -18.54 15.18
CA LEU A 325 -27.00 -19.22 14.19
C LEU A 325 -25.67 -19.67 14.82
N LYS A 326 -25.10 -20.73 14.29
CA LYS A 326 -23.77 -21.18 14.72
C LYS A 326 -22.77 -20.05 14.53
N ARG A 327 -21.86 -19.90 15.51
CA ARG A 327 -20.70 -19.03 15.37
C ARG A 327 -19.64 -19.70 14.49
N LEU A 328 -18.86 -18.91 13.79
CA LEU A 328 -17.78 -19.45 12.97
C LEU A 328 -16.76 -20.21 13.82
N GLY A 329 -16.31 -19.64 14.92
CA GLY A 329 -15.33 -20.26 15.80
C GLY A 329 -15.62 -20.08 17.29
N ASP A 330 -14.87 -20.81 18.11
CA ASP A 330 -14.84 -20.64 19.56
C ASP A 330 -14.17 -19.31 19.96
N GLY A 331 -14.12 -19.00 21.26
CA GLY A 331 -13.60 -17.73 21.75
C GLY A 331 -12.15 -17.44 21.34
N PHE A 332 -11.31 -18.44 21.24
CA PHE A 332 -9.93 -18.25 20.78
C PHE A 332 -9.86 -17.94 19.28
N TYR A 333 -10.63 -18.65 18.47
CA TYR A 333 -10.71 -18.38 17.03
C TYR A 333 -11.29 -17.00 16.76
N GLU A 334 -12.38 -16.62 17.47
CA GLU A 334 -12.97 -15.29 17.36
C GLU A 334 -11.98 -14.17 17.72
N LEU A 335 -11.23 -14.34 18.82
CA LEU A 335 -10.17 -13.39 19.22
C LEU A 335 -9.13 -13.21 18.12
N ARG A 336 -8.64 -14.31 17.57
CA ARG A 336 -7.64 -14.25 16.49
C ARG A 336 -8.20 -13.60 15.23
N LEU A 337 -9.43 -13.91 14.89
CA LEU A 337 -10.08 -13.32 13.72
C LEU A 337 -10.27 -11.80 13.88
N VAL A 338 -10.61 -11.33 15.07
CA VAL A 338 -10.69 -9.89 15.37
C VAL A 338 -9.32 -9.23 15.30
N ASN A 339 -8.30 -9.82 15.91
CA ASN A 339 -6.93 -9.30 15.85
C ASN A 339 -6.40 -9.24 14.43
N GLU A 340 -6.69 -10.24 13.61
CA GLU A 340 -6.29 -10.24 12.20
C GLU A 340 -6.98 -9.11 11.41
N GLN A 341 -8.26 -8.86 11.64
CA GLN A 341 -8.97 -7.72 11.04
C GLN A 341 -8.34 -6.38 11.47
N ILE A 342 -8.01 -6.22 12.76
CA ILE A 342 -7.34 -5.02 13.26
C ILE A 342 -5.98 -4.85 12.60
N ASN A 343 -5.17 -5.92 12.55
CA ASN A 343 -3.87 -5.88 11.89
C ASN A 343 -3.97 -5.46 10.41
N GLN A 344 -4.95 -5.99 9.68
CA GLN A 344 -5.11 -5.68 8.26
C GLN A 344 -5.71 -4.29 8.01
N LEU A 345 -6.62 -3.84 8.88
CA LEU A 345 -7.28 -2.54 8.71
C LEU A 345 -6.43 -1.37 9.21
N THR A 346 -5.60 -1.60 10.22
CA THR A 346 -4.87 -0.51 10.90
C THR A 346 -3.35 -0.66 10.90
N GLY A 347 -2.85 -1.85 10.60
CA GLY A 347 -1.44 -2.20 10.77
C GLY A 347 -0.97 -2.27 12.21
N ARG A 348 -1.86 -2.25 13.18
CA ARG A 348 -1.56 -2.22 14.62
C ARG A 348 -1.99 -3.52 15.28
N ARG A 349 -1.33 -3.90 16.36
CA ARG A 349 -1.80 -5.00 17.23
C ARG A 349 -2.96 -4.56 18.10
N TYR A 350 -2.87 -3.37 18.69
CA TYR A 350 -3.89 -2.81 19.55
C TYR A 350 -4.40 -1.47 19.03
N LEU A 351 -5.70 -1.29 19.13
CA LEU A 351 -6.34 0.00 18.99
C LEU A 351 -6.02 0.86 20.22
N GLU A 352 -6.14 2.16 20.07
CA GLU A 352 -5.89 3.10 21.16
C GLU A 352 -6.71 2.78 22.41
N GLY A 353 -6.04 2.76 23.57
CA GLY A 353 -6.63 2.48 24.87
C GLY A 353 -6.56 1.00 25.29
N TYR A 354 -6.06 0.09 24.44
CA TYR A 354 -5.91 -1.32 24.79
C TYR A 354 -4.44 -1.74 24.85
N GLN A 355 -4.12 -2.69 25.74
CA GLN A 355 -2.74 -3.15 25.96
C GLN A 355 -2.57 -4.68 25.89
N ASN A 356 -3.66 -5.43 25.73
CA ASN A 356 -3.62 -6.86 25.51
C ASN A 356 -4.85 -7.35 24.72
N ASP A 357 -4.72 -8.52 24.12
CA ASP A 357 -5.72 -9.09 23.21
C ASP A 357 -7.07 -9.32 23.89
N LEU A 358 -7.07 -9.81 25.14
CA LEU A 358 -8.32 -10.12 25.86
C LEU A 358 -9.07 -8.85 26.26
N GLU A 359 -8.34 -7.86 26.77
CA GLU A 359 -8.90 -6.56 27.13
C GLU A 359 -9.50 -5.88 25.90
N GLN A 360 -8.77 -5.88 24.78
CA GLN A 360 -9.24 -5.31 23.51
C GLN A 360 -10.53 -6.00 23.05
N TYR A 361 -10.54 -7.31 22.98
CA TYR A 361 -11.71 -8.06 22.50
C TYR A 361 -12.92 -7.84 23.41
N GLN A 362 -12.73 -7.87 24.73
CA GLN A 362 -13.80 -7.60 25.69
C GLN A 362 -14.32 -6.16 25.59
N GLY A 363 -13.42 -5.19 25.47
CA GLY A 363 -13.77 -3.77 25.33
C GLY A 363 -14.57 -3.52 24.04
N LEU A 364 -14.13 -4.08 22.93
CA LEU A 364 -14.81 -3.97 21.65
C LEU A 364 -16.20 -4.62 21.67
N MET A 365 -16.36 -5.76 22.33
CA MET A 365 -17.68 -6.38 22.54
C MET A 365 -18.58 -5.53 23.46
N ASN A 366 -18.03 -4.93 24.52
CA ASN A 366 -18.79 -4.02 25.37
C ASN A 366 -19.29 -2.81 24.60
N ASN A 367 -18.46 -2.24 23.72
CA ASN A 367 -18.88 -1.17 22.84
C ASN A 367 -20.00 -1.64 21.89
N GLY A 368 -19.89 -2.84 21.32
CA GLY A 368 -20.97 -3.45 20.53
C GLY A 368 -22.29 -3.56 21.30
N VAL A 369 -22.26 -4.02 22.55
CA VAL A 369 -23.45 -4.06 23.43
C VAL A 369 -24.02 -2.65 23.69
N HIS A 370 -23.14 -1.67 23.92
CA HIS A 370 -23.58 -0.29 24.12
C HIS A 370 -24.31 0.27 22.89
N TYR A 371 -23.69 0.14 21.70
CA TYR A 371 -24.28 0.61 20.46
C TYR A 371 -25.51 -0.20 20.02
N ALA A 372 -25.57 -1.49 20.35
CA ALA A 372 -26.75 -2.30 20.06
C ALA A 372 -28.02 -1.70 20.70
N LYS A 373 -27.92 -1.20 21.91
CA LYS A 373 -29.03 -0.52 22.62
C LYS A 373 -29.33 0.86 22.04
N LYS A 374 -28.29 1.60 21.66
CA LYS A 374 -28.40 2.98 21.15
C LYS A 374 -28.95 3.01 19.72
N LEU A 375 -28.51 2.10 18.85
CA LEU A 375 -28.78 2.08 17.41
C LEU A 375 -29.73 0.96 16.99
N ASN A 376 -30.32 0.22 17.94
CA ASN A 376 -31.19 -0.95 17.71
C ASN A 376 -30.55 -1.98 16.79
N LEU A 377 -29.28 -2.35 17.05
CA LEU A 377 -28.58 -3.35 16.25
C LEU A 377 -29.16 -4.74 16.50
N VAL A 378 -29.29 -5.53 15.43
CA VAL A 378 -29.75 -6.91 15.49
C VAL A 378 -28.58 -7.84 15.16
N PRO A 379 -28.28 -8.84 16.01
CA PRO A 379 -27.22 -9.81 15.73
C PRO A 379 -27.44 -10.52 14.40
N GLY A 380 -26.38 -10.65 13.62
CA GLY A 380 -26.42 -11.20 12.26
C GLY A 380 -26.63 -10.15 11.17
N VAL A 381 -27.00 -8.93 11.52
CA VAL A 381 -27.17 -7.82 10.56
C VAL A 381 -26.00 -6.85 10.67
N ALA A 382 -25.35 -6.57 9.55
CA ALA A 382 -24.26 -5.58 9.48
C ALA A 382 -24.78 -4.16 9.77
N LEU A 383 -23.92 -3.31 10.31
CA LEU A 383 -24.23 -1.89 10.52
C LEU A 383 -24.44 -1.21 9.16
N THR A 384 -25.46 -0.34 9.09
CA THR A 384 -25.68 0.56 7.95
C THR A 384 -24.66 1.70 7.97
N GLU A 385 -24.48 2.37 6.83
CA GLU A 385 -23.60 3.54 6.71
C GLU A 385 -23.95 4.63 7.73
N LYS A 386 -25.26 4.89 7.90
CA LYS A 386 -25.74 5.84 8.89
C LYS A 386 -25.33 5.44 10.31
N GLN A 387 -25.51 4.17 10.67
CA GLN A 387 -25.09 3.68 12.00
C GLN A 387 -23.56 3.76 12.18
N MET A 388 -22.78 3.44 11.13
CA MET A 388 -21.32 3.57 11.16
C MET A 388 -20.88 5.02 11.33
N SER A 389 -21.54 5.98 10.70
CA SER A 389 -21.22 7.42 10.85
C SER A 389 -21.48 7.97 12.26
N GLU A 390 -22.32 7.30 13.03
CA GLU A 390 -22.64 7.68 14.43
C GLU A 390 -21.67 7.06 15.46
N LEU A 391 -20.72 6.22 15.02
CA LEU A 391 -19.75 5.61 15.90
C LEU A 391 -18.70 6.62 16.36
N THR A 392 -18.52 6.74 17.66
CA THR A 392 -17.45 7.53 18.29
C THR A 392 -16.36 6.65 18.89
N THR A 393 -16.60 5.35 19.00
CA THR A 393 -15.64 4.34 19.46
C THR A 393 -15.70 3.10 18.57
N ASP A 394 -14.58 2.41 18.46
CA ASP A 394 -14.49 1.14 17.73
C ASP A 394 -15.30 0.05 18.44
N LEU A 395 -15.84 -0.87 17.68
CA LEU A 395 -16.63 -1.96 18.23
C LEU A 395 -16.50 -3.26 17.42
N VAL A 396 -16.81 -4.37 18.06
CA VAL A 396 -17.07 -5.65 17.41
C VAL A 396 -18.58 -5.92 17.41
N TRP A 397 -19.07 -6.35 16.24
CA TRP A 397 -20.45 -6.80 16.09
C TRP A 397 -20.53 -8.13 15.37
N MET A 398 -21.47 -9.00 15.78
CA MET A 398 -21.66 -10.30 15.14
C MET A 398 -22.52 -10.14 13.89
N VAL A 399 -21.96 -10.48 12.73
CA VAL A 399 -22.61 -10.41 11.43
C VAL A 399 -22.80 -11.79 10.82
N ASN A 400 -23.81 -11.93 9.97
CA ASN A 400 -24.01 -13.16 9.20
C ASN A 400 -23.04 -13.20 8.02
N GLN A 401 -22.25 -14.27 7.93
CA GLN A 401 -21.23 -14.49 6.92
C GLN A 401 -21.42 -15.86 6.27
N GLU A 402 -21.43 -15.92 4.93
CA GLU A 402 -21.35 -17.18 4.19
C GLU A 402 -19.89 -17.62 4.14
N VAL A 403 -19.62 -18.82 4.63
CA VAL A 403 -18.28 -19.42 4.61
C VAL A 403 -18.28 -20.73 3.82
N THR A 404 -17.16 -21.02 3.15
CA THR A 404 -16.98 -22.27 2.41
C THR A 404 -16.18 -23.25 3.25
N LEU A 405 -16.79 -24.38 3.59
CA LEU A 405 -16.14 -25.47 4.33
C LEU A 405 -15.07 -26.16 3.47
N PRO A 406 -14.13 -26.90 4.10
CA PRO A 406 -13.16 -27.71 3.37
C PRO A 406 -13.78 -28.74 2.41
N SER A 407 -15.04 -29.13 2.65
CA SER A 407 -15.83 -30.00 1.77
C SER A 407 -16.39 -29.30 0.53
N GLY A 408 -16.21 -27.98 0.40
CA GLY A 408 -16.81 -27.15 -0.64
C GLY A 408 -18.26 -26.69 -0.35
N LYS A 409 -18.87 -27.18 0.76
CA LYS A 409 -20.23 -26.77 1.15
C LYS A 409 -20.20 -25.35 1.74
N LYS A 410 -21.16 -24.52 1.34
CA LYS A 410 -21.37 -23.18 1.88
C LYS A 410 -22.37 -23.22 3.03
N ILE A 411 -22.07 -22.50 4.10
CA ILE A 411 -22.94 -22.35 5.27
C ILE A 411 -22.95 -20.91 5.76
N ASN A 412 -24.05 -20.49 6.38
CA ASN A 412 -24.15 -19.20 7.04
C ASN A 412 -23.81 -19.35 8.53
N VAL A 413 -22.94 -18.48 9.02
CA VAL A 413 -22.48 -18.47 10.42
C VAL A 413 -22.40 -17.03 10.92
N LEU A 414 -22.49 -16.85 12.25
CA LEU A 414 -22.19 -15.58 12.90
C LEU A 414 -20.68 -15.43 13.06
N THR A 415 -20.17 -14.29 12.65
CA THR A 415 -18.74 -13.98 12.64
C THR A 415 -18.52 -12.59 13.24
N PRO A 416 -17.53 -12.39 14.11
CA PRO A 416 -17.21 -11.08 14.65
C PRO A 416 -16.60 -10.20 13.55
N LYS A 417 -17.22 -9.05 13.30
CA LYS A 417 -16.74 -8.00 12.41
C LYS A 417 -16.33 -6.80 13.24
N ILE A 418 -15.14 -6.24 12.93
CA ILE A 418 -14.68 -4.98 13.51
C ILE A 418 -15.29 -3.79 12.76
N TYR A 419 -15.71 -2.79 13.49
CA TYR A 419 -16.14 -1.49 12.99
C TYR A 419 -15.31 -0.41 13.65
N LEU A 420 -14.58 0.36 12.85
CA LEU A 420 -13.72 1.44 13.31
C LEU A 420 -14.48 2.77 13.26
N ALA A 421 -14.31 3.61 14.28
CA ALA A 421 -14.93 4.92 14.34
C ALA A 421 -14.34 5.84 13.26
N SER A 422 -15.19 6.58 12.56
CA SER A 422 -14.83 7.43 11.42
C SER A 422 -13.97 8.64 11.75
N ASN A 423 -13.89 9.02 13.05
CA ASN A 423 -13.16 10.20 13.50
C ASN A 423 -11.65 9.95 13.73
N ARG A 424 -11.17 8.73 13.50
CA ARG A 424 -9.75 8.40 13.65
C ARG A 424 -9.06 8.44 12.30
N ALA A 425 -7.91 9.11 12.22
CA ALA A 425 -7.02 9.00 11.08
C ALA A 425 -6.55 7.54 10.97
N GLN A 426 -7.01 6.85 9.94
CA GLN A 426 -6.69 5.44 9.72
C GLN A 426 -5.61 5.38 8.65
N VAL A 427 -4.45 4.87 9.05
CA VAL A 427 -3.44 4.40 8.09
C VAL A 427 -3.83 2.96 7.77
N THR A 428 -4.32 2.70 6.57
CA THR A 428 -4.53 1.33 6.09
C THR A 428 -3.22 0.84 5.49
N PRO A 429 -2.43 0.05 6.20
CA PRO A 429 -1.14 -0.38 5.71
C PRO A 429 -1.32 -1.52 4.71
N THR A 430 -0.73 -1.36 3.56
CA THR A 430 -0.65 -2.39 2.52
C THR A 430 0.81 -2.77 2.32
N GLY A 431 1.04 -3.97 1.79
CA GLY A 431 2.40 -4.42 1.52
C GLY A 431 3.23 -4.62 2.78
N SER A 432 4.46 -4.16 2.75
CA SER A 432 5.41 -4.29 3.85
C SER A 432 5.08 -3.37 5.01
N VAL A 433 4.91 -3.95 6.20
CA VAL A 433 4.59 -3.21 7.44
C VAL A 433 5.52 -3.61 8.57
N ILE A 434 6.08 -2.62 9.23
CA ILE A 434 6.74 -2.76 10.54
C ILE A 434 6.03 -1.81 11.50
N SER A 435 5.35 -2.37 12.52
CA SER A 435 4.50 -1.60 13.42
C SER A 435 4.66 -2.00 14.87
N GLY A 436 4.64 -1.00 15.77
CA GLY A 436 4.70 -1.21 17.21
C GLY A 436 4.11 -0.03 17.99
N ASP A 437 4.10 -0.13 19.31
CA ASP A 437 3.85 1.03 20.16
C ASP A 437 4.94 2.09 19.95
N SER A 438 6.17 1.64 19.96
CA SER A 438 7.34 2.43 19.62
C SER A 438 8.35 1.60 18.82
N ILE A 439 9.12 2.24 17.95
CA ILE A 439 10.21 1.61 17.18
C ILE A 439 11.48 2.39 17.47
N VAL A 440 12.43 1.72 18.13
CA VAL A 440 13.63 2.39 18.62
C VAL A 440 14.86 1.55 18.31
N GLY A 441 15.93 2.20 17.91
CA GLY A 441 17.22 1.51 17.81
C GLY A 441 18.29 2.20 17.02
N SER A 442 19.47 1.53 17.04
CA SER A 442 20.58 1.83 16.15
C SER A 442 20.60 0.84 14.99
N VAL A 443 20.81 1.35 13.77
CA VAL A 443 20.90 0.55 12.56
C VAL A 443 22.12 0.96 11.76
N LYS A 444 22.78 0.02 11.08
CA LYS A 444 23.84 0.39 10.13
C LYS A 444 23.20 1.11 8.94
N ASP A 445 22.24 0.47 8.32
CA ASP A 445 21.49 1.03 7.21
C ASP A 445 20.01 0.71 7.38
N MET A 446 19.16 1.66 6.96
CA MET A 446 17.71 1.48 6.85
C MET A 446 17.25 1.82 5.45
N THR A 447 16.44 0.94 4.85
CA THR A 447 15.62 1.25 3.68
C THR A 447 14.16 0.98 4.01
N ASN A 448 13.29 1.94 3.71
CA ASN A 448 11.85 1.78 3.86
C ASN A 448 11.15 2.16 2.57
N GLU A 449 10.53 1.20 1.93
CA GLU A 449 9.64 1.38 0.79
C GLU A 449 8.17 1.12 1.17
N GLY A 450 7.93 0.40 2.28
CA GLY A 450 6.63 0.09 2.84
C GLY A 450 6.20 1.08 3.93
N THR A 451 5.61 0.56 5.00
CA THR A 451 5.10 1.34 6.14
C THR A 451 5.87 1.03 7.41
N VAL A 452 6.41 2.06 8.04
CA VAL A 452 6.94 2.04 9.41
C VAL A 452 5.97 2.85 10.27
N LEU A 453 5.27 2.19 11.19
CA LEU A 453 4.17 2.76 11.94
C LEU A 453 4.38 2.58 13.44
N ALA A 454 4.38 3.66 14.20
CA ALA A 454 4.33 3.57 15.65
C ALA A 454 3.16 4.38 16.22
N SER A 455 2.68 4.02 17.42
CA SER A 455 1.70 4.82 18.12
C SER A 455 2.35 6.06 18.75
N ASN A 456 3.49 5.86 19.43
CA ASN A 456 4.14 6.93 20.19
C ASN A 456 5.40 7.47 19.52
N LEU A 457 6.36 6.58 19.18
CA LEU A 457 7.70 7.03 18.81
C LEU A 457 8.33 6.15 17.73
N VAL A 458 8.84 6.78 16.69
CA VAL A 458 9.91 6.22 15.83
C VAL A 458 11.20 6.97 16.12
N ASN A 459 12.19 6.31 16.69
CA ASN A 459 13.50 6.88 17.00
C ASN A 459 14.61 5.97 16.49
N LEU A 460 15.12 6.28 15.32
CA LEU A 460 16.15 5.49 14.65
C LEU A 460 17.42 6.33 14.44
N TYR A 461 18.52 5.76 14.87
CA TYR A 461 19.86 6.25 14.64
C TYR A 461 20.60 5.30 13.71
N GLY A 462 21.32 5.81 12.70
CA GLY A 462 22.01 4.92 11.76
C GLY A 462 23.09 5.60 10.93
N GLN A 463 23.81 4.81 10.11
CA GLN A 463 24.78 5.39 9.18
C GLN A 463 24.08 6.05 8.00
N ASN A 464 23.18 5.31 7.33
CA ASN A 464 22.37 5.83 6.24
C ASN A 464 20.90 5.44 6.47
N LEU A 465 20.03 6.42 6.35
CA LEU A 465 18.58 6.23 6.46
C LEU A 465 17.92 6.68 5.17
N GLU A 466 17.24 5.76 4.48
CA GLU A 466 16.51 6.02 3.24
C GLU A 466 15.03 5.66 3.38
N ASN A 467 14.15 6.62 3.09
CA ASN A 467 12.72 6.43 3.07
C ASN A 467 12.13 6.76 1.69
N LYS A 468 11.42 5.81 1.14
CA LYS A 468 10.57 5.95 -0.07
C LYS A 468 9.10 5.62 0.23
N GLY A 469 8.81 5.05 1.39
CA GLY A 469 7.51 4.66 1.86
C GLY A 469 6.90 5.64 2.85
N LEU A 470 6.17 5.12 3.82
CA LEU A 470 5.54 5.88 4.90
C LEU A 470 6.26 5.63 6.23
N VAL A 471 6.57 6.70 6.95
CA VAL A 471 6.91 6.67 8.37
C VAL A 471 5.86 7.50 9.12
N PHE A 472 5.22 6.90 10.12
CA PHE A 472 4.17 7.56 10.90
C PHE A 472 4.31 7.27 12.40
N ALA A 473 4.26 8.31 13.25
CA ALA A 473 4.15 8.18 14.70
C ALA A 473 3.66 9.51 15.31
N ASP A 474 3.40 9.54 16.62
CA ASP A 474 3.22 10.83 17.32
C ASP A 474 4.52 11.63 17.28
N ASN A 475 5.64 10.97 17.52
CA ASN A 475 6.97 11.57 17.46
C ASN A 475 7.88 10.77 16.53
N VAL A 476 8.57 11.46 15.61
CA VAL A 476 9.51 10.84 14.67
C VAL A 476 10.87 11.52 14.81
N ASN A 477 11.90 10.73 15.10
CA ASN A 477 13.29 11.16 15.14
C ASN A 477 14.14 10.22 14.29
N LEU A 478 14.65 10.72 13.16
CA LEU A 478 15.55 10.00 12.28
C LEU A 478 16.90 10.72 12.25
N ASN A 479 17.94 10.03 12.70
CA ASN A 479 19.28 10.59 12.83
C ASN A 479 20.29 9.72 12.09
N ALA A 480 20.84 10.24 11.00
CA ALA A 480 21.84 9.56 10.18
C ALA A 480 23.24 10.18 10.39
N GLU A 481 24.24 9.36 10.67
CA GLU A 481 25.65 9.79 10.74
C GLU A 481 26.17 10.34 9.41
N GLN A 482 25.70 9.74 8.31
CA GLN A 482 26.12 10.08 6.97
C GLN A 482 24.99 10.80 6.24
N LYS A 483 24.03 10.05 5.70
CA LYS A 483 22.99 10.56 4.83
C LYS A 483 21.60 10.16 5.29
N LEU A 484 20.72 11.14 5.33
CA LEU A 484 19.28 10.94 5.43
C LEU A 484 18.63 11.32 4.11
N VAL A 485 17.90 10.38 3.51
CA VAL A 485 17.31 10.53 2.18
C VAL A 485 15.82 10.19 2.27
N ASN A 486 14.96 11.09 1.79
CA ASN A 486 13.52 10.85 1.63
C ASN A 486 13.14 11.16 0.17
N LEU A 487 12.97 10.12 -0.64
CA LEU A 487 12.66 10.23 -2.08
C LEU A 487 11.25 9.72 -2.36
N GLY A 488 10.32 10.64 -2.62
CA GLY A 488 8.92 10.31 -2.86
C GLY A 488 8.21 9.68 -1.65
N GLY A 489 8.89 9.59 -0.51
CA GLY A 489 8.37 9.03 0.73
C GLY A 489 7.64 10.09 1.57
N LYS A 490 6.80 9.62 2.47
CA LYS A 490 6.06 10.43 3.44
C LYS A 490 6.59 10.18 4.84
N ILE A 491 6.87 11.25 5.59
CA ILE A 491 7.18 11.17 7.01
C ILE A 491 6.18 12.09 7.72
N VAL A 492 5.33 11.50 8.54
CA VAL A 492 4.23 12.20 9.21
C VAL A 492 4.33 12.00 10.70
N ALA A 493 4.30 13.09 11.46
CA ALA A 493 4.23 13.07 12.91
C ALA A 493 3.00 13.81 13.41
N ALA A 494 2.48 13.42 14.58
CA ALA A 494 1.43 14.20 15.24
C ALA A 494 2.04 15.41 15.95
N ASP A 495 3.09 15.21 16.76
CA ASP A 495 3.63 16.21 17.65
C ASP A 495 4.99 16.76 17.21
N SER A 496 5.96 15.88 16.95
CA SER A 496 7.32 16.30 16.59
C SER A 496 7.95 15.44 15.50
N LEU A 497 8.63 16.11 14.57
CA LEU A 497 9.43 15.49 13.51
C LEU A 497 10.82 16.09 13.50
N SER A 498 11.83 15.27 13.77
CA SER A 498 13.24 15.66 13.74
C SER A 498 14.03 14.80 12.76
N LEU A 499 14.67 15.44 11.79
CA LEU A 499 15.54 14.81 10.81
C LEU A 499 16.95 15.38 10.93
N TYR A 500 17.94 14.51 11.05
CA TYR A 500 19.33 14.90 11.06
C TYR A 500 20.16 14.03 10.10
N GLY A 501 21.02 14.67 9.31
CA GLY A 501 22.01 14.00 8.46
C GLY A 501 23.40 14.59 8.68
N GLY A 502 24.35 13.81 9.17
CA GLY A 502 25.71 14.28 9.49
C GLY A 502 26.44 14.85 8.28
N LYS A 503 26.27 14.27 7.10
CA LYS A 503 26.82 14.80 5.85
C LYS A 503 25.78 15.49 4.97
N SER A 504 24.58 14.94 4.90
CA SER A 504 23.52 15.54 4.08
C SER A 504 22.14 15.06 4.47
N VAL A 505 21.15 15.92 4.21
CA VAL A 505 19.74 15.59 4.16
C VAL A 505 19.23 15.85 2.75
N GLU A 506 18.62 14.86 2.12
CA GLU A 506 18.03 14.96 0.79
C GLU A 506 16.54 14.65 0.83
N LEU A 507 15.74 15.64 0.45
CA LEU A 507 14.28 15.53 0.28
C LEU A 507 13.98 15.71 -1.20
N GLY A 508 13.50 14.66 -1.86
CA GLY A 508 13.34 14.65 -3.31
C GLY A 508 12.12 13.89 -3.77
N ALA A 509 11.86 13.96 -5.06
CA ALA A 509 10.82 13.19 -5.73
C ALA A 509 11.40 11.96 -6.41
N THR A 510 10.60 10.90 -6.51
CA THR A 510 10.86 9.83 -7.48
C THR A 510 10.49 10.32 -8.88
N THR A 511 11.13 9.77 -9.89
CA THR A 511 10.92 10.16 -11.28
C THR A 511 10.69 8.97 -12.17
N THR A 512 9.80 9.12 -13.15
CA THR A 512 9.62 8.17 -14.25
C THR A 512 10.34 8.68 -15.48
N GLU A 513 10.99 7.79 -16.22
CA GLU A 513 11.68 8.12 -17.47
C GLU A 513 10.87 7.60 -18.65
N THR A 514 10.64 8.48 -19.61
CA THR A 514 10.00 8.13 -20.88
C THR A 514 11.04 8.22 -21.97
N GLN A 515 11.27 7.13 -22.68
CA GLN A 515 12.12 7.11 -23.87
C GLN A 515 11.24 7.13 -25.11
N SER A 516 11.58 7.97 -26.06
CA SER A 516 10.93 8.01 -27.37
C SER A 516 11.97 8.02 -28.48
N GLN A 517 11.72 7.24 -29.53
CA GLN A 517 12.55 7.20 -30.71
C GLN A 517 11.76 7.73 -31.91
N LEU A 518 12.31 8.74 -32.57
CA LEU A 518 11.77 9.28 -33.80
C LEU A 518 12.83 9.17 -34.91
N GLY A 519 12.69 8.17 -35.76
CA GLY A 519 13.72 7.85 -36.75
C GLY A 519 15.04 7.46 -36.09
N ARG A 520 16.10 8.28 -36.27
CA ARG A 520 17.42 8.08 -35.65
C ARG A 520 17.62 8.91 -34.37
N THR A 521 16.63 9.70 -33.99
CA THR A 521 16.70 10.56 -32.80
C THR A 521 16.02 9.88 -31.62
N GLU A 522 16.77 9.68 -30.56
CA GLU A 522 16.26 9.22 -29.26
C GLU A 522 16.13 10.43 -28.35
N THR A 523 14.99 10.54 -27.69
CA THR A 523 14.74 11.57 -26.67
C THR A 523 14.24 10.93 -25.42
N GLY A 524 14.82 11.30 -24.27
CA GLY A 524 14.37 10.93 -22.95
C GLY A 524 13.69 12.10 -22.26
N ASN A 525 12.57 11.84 -21.61
CA ASN A 525 11.92 12.81 -20.72
C ASN A 525 11.79 12.21 -19.34
N LYS A 526 12.14 12.98 -18.32
CA LYS A 526 12.08 12.60 -16.92
C LYS A 526 10.98 13.42 -16.23
N GLN A 527 9.97 12.76 -15.69
CA GLN A 527 8.85 13.38 -15.00
C GLN A 527 8.82 12.98 -13.53
N VAL A 528 8.35 13.91 -12.69
CA VAL A 528 8.12 13.62 -11.26
C VAL A 528 6.99 12.58 -11.14
N ASP A 529 7.25 11.50 -10.42
CA ASP A 529 6.29 10.45 -10.09
C ASP A 529 5.64 10.72 -8.73
N ARG A 530 6.43 10.68 -7.64
CA ARG A 530 5.96 10.97 -6.28
C ARG A 530 6.84 12.03 -5.64
N GLN A 531 6.20 13.02 -5.01
CA GLN A 531 6.90 14.04 -4.22
C GLN A 531 7.14 13.55 -2.80
N SER A 532 8.26 13.95 -2.22
CA SER A 532 8.53 13.80 -0.80
C SER A 532 7.56 14.64 0.03
N GLU A 533 7.06 14.11 1.13
CA GLU A 533 6.23 14.86 2.08
C GLU A 533 6.74 14.71 3.50
N LEU A 534 6.94 15.83 4.16
CA LEU A 534 7.16 15.94 5.60
C LEU A 534 5.99 16.70 6.21
N LYS A 535 5.32 16.12 7.21
CA LYS A 535 4.13 16.74 7.79
C LYS A 535 4.08 16.56 9.31
N VAL A 536 3.82 17.65 10.03
CA VAL A 536 3.43 17.61 11.43
C VAL A 536 2.00 18.13 11.55
N THR A 537 1.11 17.30 12.12
CA THR A 537 -0.33 17.54 12.09
C THR A 537 -0.88 18.19 13.35
N GLY A 538 -0.22 18.02 14.49
CA GLY A 538 -0.65 18.55 15.78
C GLY A 538 -0.54 20.06 15.86
N LYS A 539 -1.49 20.68 16.53
CA LYS A 539 -1.50 22.14 16.76
C LYS A 539 -0.30 22.51 17.66
N GLY A 540 0.60 23.33 17.14
CA GLY A 540 1.85 23.69 17.83
C GLY A 540 2.98 22.68 17.65
N GLY A 541 2.82 21.73 16.74
CA GLY A 541 3.83 20.72 16.45
C GLY A 541 5.14 21.29 15.90
N GLU A 542 6.24 20.57 16.12
CA GLU A 542 7.59 21.00 15.74
C GLU A 542 8.17 20.14 14.62
N LEU A 543 8.68 20.78 13.57
CA LEU A 543 9.39 20.13 12.47
C LEU A 543 10.80 20.70 12.40
N SER A 544 11.82 19.84 12.57
CA SER A 544 13.24 20.22 12.49
C SER A 544 13.96 19.42 11.43
N ILE A 545 14.68 20.09 10.54
CA ILE A 545 15.56 19.48 9.54
C ILE A 545 16.96 20.06 9.74
N GLN A 546 17.90 19.21 10.12
CA GLN A 546 19.26 19.64 10.40
C GLN A 546 20.27 18.82 9.62
N SER A 547 21.36 19.44 9.18
CA SER A 547 22.48 18.76 8.54
C SER A 547 23.83 19.29 9.03
N GLY A 548 24.76 18.36 9.28
CA GLY A 548 26.17 18.67 9.47
C GLY A 548 26.87 19.12 8.18
N GLY A 549 26.26 18.93 7.01
CA GLY A 549 26.68 19.38 5.69
C GLY A 549 25.52 20.03 4.95
N ASP A 550 25.20 19.53 3.77
CA ASP A 550 24.18 20.12 2.88
C ASP A 550 22.76 19.63 3.18
N ILE A 551 21.77 20.49 2.91
CA ILE A 551 20.36 20.12 2.80
C ILE A 551 19.93 20.37 1.37
N THR A 552 19.31 19.38 0.73
CA THR A 552 18.77 19.49 -0.61
C THR A 552 17.26 19.23 -0.56
N ILE A 553 16.45 20.20 -1.02
CA ILE A 553 14.99 20.06 -1.10
C ILE A 553 14.58 20.27 -2.56
N LYS A 554 14.15 19.17 -3.23
CA LYS A 554 13.73 19.17 -4.64
C LYS A 554 12.39 18.48 -4.79
N ALA A 555 11.36 19.23 -5.21
CA ALA A 555 9.99 18.69 -5.36
C ALA A 555 9.52 17.96 -4.09
N ALA A 556 9.64 18.61 -2.94
CA ALA A 556 9.21 18.13 -1.65
C ALA A 556 8.22 19.11 -0.99
N ASN A 557 7.26 18.56 -0.25
CA ASN A 557 6.29 19.30 0.54
C ASN A 557 6.67 19.21 2.02
N VAL A 558 6.95 20.35 2.65
CA VAL A 558 7.26 20.43 4.08
C VAL A 558 6.18 21.27 4.76
N LYS A 559 5.45 20.67 5.70
CA LYS A 559 4.30 21.30 6.36
C LYS A 559 4.31 21.02 7.86
N SER A 560 4.11 22.06 8.68
CA SER A 560 3.83 21.91 10.10
C SER A 560 2.64 22.80 10.47
N ALA A 561 1.82 22.33 11.40
CA ALA A 561 0.78 23.16 12.03
C ALA A 561 1.35 24.11 13.09
N GLY A 562 2.65 24.00 13.42
CA GLY A 562 3.40 24.87 14.33
C GLY A 562 4.69 25.38 13.68
N THR A 563 5.83 25.05 14.26
CA THR A 563 7.15 25.56 13.86
C THR A 563 7.82 24.69 12.79
N VAL A 564 8.59 25.31 11.89
CA VAL A 564 9.51 24.63 10.98
C VAL A 564 10.89 25.26 11.10
N ASP A 565 11.87 24.46 11.51
CA ASP A 565 13.27 24.84 11.60
C ASP A 565 14.11 24.09 10.58
N VAL A 566 14.89 24.81 9.77
CA VAL A 566 15.81 24.21 8.79
C VAL A 566 17.20 24.80 9.00
N ASN A 567 18.19 23.94 9.28
CA ASN A 567 19.56 24.37 9.56
C ASN A 567 20.59 23.47 8.87
N ALA A 568 21.31 24.01 7.92
CA ALA A 568 22.41 23.37 7.21
C ALA A 568 23.74 24.03 7.58
N LYS A 569 24.75 23.26 7.96
CA LYS A 569 26.13 23.78 8.12
C LYS A 569 26.80 24.02 6.75
N GLY A 570 26.33 23.36 5.70
CA GLY A 570 26.77 23.55 4.33
C GLY A 570 25.79 24.40 3.51
N LYS A 571 25.37 23.88 2.35
CA LYS A 571 24.44 24.54 1.43
C LYS A 571 22.99 24.13 1.72
N LEU A 572 22.07 25.07 1.52
CA LEU A 572 20.64 24.84 1.50
C LEU A 572 20.10 25.09 0.09
#